data_0bf681b9875c44c926ea42e037cceaca
#
_entry.id   0bf681b9875c44c926ea42e037cceaca
#
_cell.length_a   1.000
_cell.length_b   1.000
_cell.length_c   1.000
_cell.angle_alpha   90.00
_cell.angle_beta   90.00
_cell.angle_gamma   90.00
#
_symmetry.space_group_name_H-M   'P 1'
#
loop_
_entity.id
_entity.type
_entity.pdbx_description
1 polymer ?
#
loop_
_entity_poly.entity_id
_entity_poly.type
_entity_poly.pdbx_seq_one_letter_code
_entity_poly.pdbx_strand_id
1 'polypeptide(L)'
;MTKRKTARHKRVLVALGWYDYRLHRGIEKYAEEHFWSLSATLAREKVIPWGWNGDGVLAWLGAWDELADFVEKQHKPTVDFSFRRPHLEFPRVLEDHAHAAELVAEHFLSRGFTNFAFYSEAPNWSYDERGQGFITALKKRERGCVWLQWHESPDFRSDRDQWTRRQSWL
;
A
#
# COMPACT_ATOMS: atom_id res chain seq x y z
N MET A 1 37.17 27.73 17.06
CA MET A 1 35.70 27.75 17.23
C MET A 1 35.06 27.11 16.03
N THR A 2 34.67 25.83 16.12
CA THR A 2 34.07 25.08 15.03
C THR A 2 32.57 25.47 14.97
N LYS A 3 32.16 26.16 13.91
CA LYS A 3 30.74 26.48 13.66
C LYS A 3 29.94 25.15 13.61
N ARG A 4 29.15 24.86 14.64
CA ARG A 4 28.10 23.85 14.58
C ARG A 4 27.18 24.21 13.39
N LYS A 5 27.24 23.44 12.30
CA LYS A 5 26.25 23.50 11.24
C LYS A 5 24.90 23.18 11.89
N THR A 6 24.05 24.18 12.11
CA THR A 6 22.66 23.99 12.50
C THR A 6 22.05 23.09 11.42
N ALA A 7 21.67 21.86 11.78
CA ALA A 7 21.03 20.95 10.87
C ALA A 7 19.73 21.64 10.37
N ARG A 8 19.67 21.94 9.08
CA ARG A 8 18.47 22.52 8.47
C ARG A 8 17.33 21.51 8.63
N HIS A 9 16.22 21.92 9.24
CA HIS A 9 15.02 21.14 9.30
C HIS A 9 14.57 20.79 7.88
N LYS A 10 14.43 19.49 7.61
CA LYS A 10 13.91 19.04 6.31
C LYS A 10 12.39 19.13 6.30
N ARG A 11 11.84 19.65 5.23
CA ARG A 11 10.39 19.72 5.00
C ARG A 11 9.98 18.53 4.12
N VAL A 12 9.14 17.64 4.66
CA VAL A 12 8.73 16.40 4.01
C VAL A 12 7.22 16.41 3.80
N LEU A 13 6.80 16.15 2.57
CA LEU A 13 5.39 15.97 2.22
C LEU A 13 4.94 14.55 2.54
N VAL A 14 3.83 14.42 3.22
CA VAL A 14 3.13 13.16 3.45
C VAL A 14 1.99 13.04 2.43
N ALA A 15 2.28 12.42 1.29
CA ALA A 15 1.41 12.33 0.11
C ALA A 15 0.67 10.97 0.07
N LEU A 16 -0.12 10.68 1.11
CA LEU A 16 -0.84 9.42 1.22
C LEU A 16 -2.20 9.49 0.53
N GLY A 17 -2.29 8.97 -0.70
CA GLY A 17 -3.56 8.82 -1.41
C GLY A 17 -4.55 7.92 -0.68
N TRP A 18 -4.06 6.84 -0.06
CA TRP A 18 -4.76 6.06 0.94
C TRP A 18 -4.17 6.31 2.32
N TYR A 19 -5.01 6.56 3.33
CA TYR A 19 -4.58 6.94 4.66
C TYR A 19 -4.65 5.76 5.63
N ASP A 20 -3.50 5.39 6.21
CA ASP A 20 -3.42 4.51 7.38
C ASP A 20 -2.78 5.27 8.53
N TYR A 21 -3.50 5.36 9.66
CA TYR A 21 -3.04 6.10 10.83
C TYR A 21 -1.76 5.52 11.45
N ARG A 22 -1.53 4.19 11.33
CA ARG A 22 -0.37 3.51 11.89
C ARG A 22 0.88 3.88 11.10
N LEU A 23 0.75 3.91 9.76
CA LEU A 23 1.81 4.39 8.89
C LEU A 23 2.13 5.86 9.18
N HIS A 24 1.12 6.71 9.25
CA HIS A 24 1.30 8.13 9.55
C HIS A 24 1.96 8.35 10.91
N ARG A 25 1.52 7.66 11.95
CA ARG A 25 2.13 7.72 13.29
C ARG A 25 3.60 7.27 13.28
N GLY A 26 3.96 6.25 12.49
CA GLY A 26 5.35 5.83 12.32
C GLY A 26 6.21 6.92 11.67
N ILE A 27 5.64 7.58 10.65
CA ILE A 27 6.28 8.72 9.98
C ILE A 27 6.47 9.89 10.95
N GLU A 28 5.43 10.25 11.73
CA GLU A 28 5.50 11.33 12.72
C GLU A 28 6.59 11.07 13.77
N LYS A 29 6.65 9.86 14.31
CA LYS A 29 7.67 9.48 15.29
C LYS A 29 9.09 9.64 14.72
N TYR A 30 9.35 9.12 13.53
CA TYR A 30 10.64 9.25 12.88
C TYR A 30 11.00 10.73 12.59
N ALA A 31 10.01 11.49 12.13
CA ALA A 31 10.17 12.91 11.82
C ALA A 31 10.54 13.73 13.07
N GLU A 32 9.92 13.46 14.21
CA GLU A 32 10.24 14.08 15.50
C GLU A 32 11.68 13.77 15.91
N GLU A 33 12.09 12.51 15.87
CA GLU A 33 13.45 12.06 16.22
C GLU A 33 14.53 12.67 15.31
N HIS A 34 14.19 13.00 14.06
CA HIS A 34 15.13 13.48 13.04
C HIS A 34 14.94 14.95 12.66
N PHE A 35 14.12 15.68 13.42
CA PHE A 35 13.84 17.10 13.21
C PHE A 35 13.29 17.40 11.79
N TRP A 36 12.36 16.58 11.30
CA TRP A 36 11.65 16.85 10.06
C TRP A 36 10.38 17.65 10.33
N SER A 37 10.06 18.57 9.42
CA SER A 37 8.77 19.26 9.39
C SER A 37 7.86 18.59 8.38
N LEU A 38 6.75 18.00 8.83
CA LEU A 38 5.81 17.28 7.97
C LEU A 38 4.73 18.20 7.45
N SER A 39 4.43 18.08 6.14
CA SER A 39 3.23 18.64 5.51
C SER A 39 2.25 17.52 5.24
N ALA A 40 1.23 17.34 6.08
CA ALA A 40 0.29 16.22 6.04
C ALA A 40 -1.14 16.61 5.63
N THR A 41 -1.37 17.83 5.15
CA THR A 41 -2.69 18.34 4.75
C THR A 41 -3.32 17.45 3.68
N LEU A 42 -2.56 17.03 2.67
CA LEU A 42 -3.03 16.14 1.62
C LEU A 42 -3.60 14.83 2.18
N ALA A 43 -2.92 14.23 3.16
CA ALA A 43 -3.36 12.97 3.75
C ALA A 43 -4.73 13.08 4.44
N ARG A 44 -5.06 14.25 5.00
CA ARG A 44 -6.32 14.53 5.71
C ARG A 44 -7.41 15.06 4.79
N GLU A 45 -7.09 16.07 3.98
CA GLU A 45 -8.07 16.86 3.23
C GLU A 45 -8.24 16.40 1.78
N LYS A 46 -7.36 15.51 1.31
CA LYS A 46 -7.35 15.01 -0.08
C LYS A 46 -7.15 16.13 -1.11
N VAL A 47 -6.48 17.22 -0.72
CA VAL A 47 -6.15 18.34 -1.59
C VAL A 47 -4.67 18.30 -1.94
N ILE A 48 -4.38 18.31 -3.25
CA ILE A 48 -3.01 18.35 -3.74
C ILE A 48 -2.42 19.74 -3.47
N PRO A 49 -1.28 19.82 -2.75
CA PRO A 49 -0.67 21.10 -2.38
C PRO A 49 0.14 21.67 -3.55
N TRP A 50 -0.54 22.18 -4.57
CA TRP A 50 0.11 22.80 -5.71
C TRP A 50 1.08 23.91 -5.29
N GLY A 51 2.31 23.88 -5.82
CA GLY A 51 3.35 24.85 -5.45
C GLY A 51 4.12 24.49 -4.17
N TRP A 52 3.84 23.33 -3.54
CA TRP A 52 4.65 22.85 -2.43
C TRP A 52 6.13 22.72 -2.86
N ASN A 53 7.05 23.20 -2.02
CA ASN A 53 8.49 23.19 -2.28
C ASN A 53 9.26 22.79 -1.03
N GLY A 54 9.28 21.50 -0.75
CA GLY A 54 10.06 20.91 0.35
C GLY A 54 11.27 20.11 -0.13
N ASP A 55 11.77 19.24 0.75
CA ASP A 55 13.02 18.53 0.56
C ASP A 55 12.83 17.05 0.15
N GLY A 56 11.65 16.44 0.40
CA GLY A 56 11.36 15.06 0.05
C GLY A 56 9.89 14.67 0.24
N VAL A 57 9.49 13.55 -0.32
CA VAL A 57 8.10 13.07 -0.32
C VAL A 57 8.03 11.64 0.21
N LEU A 58 7.11 11.40 1.11
CA LEU A 58 6.66 10.08 1.53
C LEU A 58 5.26 9.85 0.95
N ALA A 59 5.12 8.90 0.03
CA ALA A 59 3.95 8.79 -0.81
C ALA A 59 3.27 7.41 -0.72
N TRP A 60 1.96 7.38 -0.95
CA TRP A 60 1.21 6.19 -1.34
C TRP A 60 0.42 6.53 -2.61
N LEU A 61 0.92 6.08 -3.78
CA LEU A 61 0.51 6.58 -5.10
C LEU A 61 -0.55 5.72 -5.80
N GLY A 62 -1.23 4.87 -5.05
CA GLY A 62 -2.19 3.92 -5.64
C GLY A 62 -3.59 4.47 -5.92
N ALA A 63 -3.96 5.64 -5.40
CA ALA A 63 -5.35 6.10 -5.40
C ALA A 63 -5.73 6.97 -6.60
N TRP A 64 -4.90 7.95 -6.98
CA TRP A 64 -5.22 8.96 -8.01
C TRP A 64 -4.07 9.17 -8.97
N ASP A 65 -4.38 9.34 -10.24
CA ASP A 65 -3.39 9.65 -11.27
C ASP A 65 -2.78 11.04 -11.04
N GLU A 66 -3.61 12.03 -10.73
CA GLU A 66 -3.18 13.42 -10.48
C GLU A 66 -2.18 13.52 -9.32
N LEU A 67 -2.32 12.69 -8.27
CA LEU A 67 -1.37 12.67 -7.16
C LEU A 67 -0.01 12.09 -7.61
N ALA A 68 -0.03 11.04 -8.41
CA ALA A 68 1.19 10.44 -8.93
C ALA A 68 1.94 11.42 -9.84
N ASP A 69 1.22 12.07 -10.76
CA ASP A 69 1.75 13.10 -11.66
C ASP A 69 2.32 14.29 -10.88
N PHE A 70 1.61 14.73 -9.84
CA PHE A 70 2.09 15.81 -8.98
C PHE A 70 3.40 15.44 -8.31
N VAL A 71 3.49 14.25 -7.69
CA VAL A 71 4.70 13.79 -6.98
C VAL A 71 5.86 13.61 -7.95
N GLU A 72 5.64 13.04 -9.12
CA GLU A 72 6.67 12.87 -10.15
C GLU A 72 7.25 14.21 -10.61
N LYS A 73 6.39 15.18 -10.86
CA LYS A 73 6.78 16.55 -11.28
C LYS A 73 7.54 17.35 -10.20
N GLN A 74 7.50 16.91 -8.94
CA GLN A 74 8.31 17.54 -7.88
C GLN A 74 9.81 17.33 -8.07
N HIS A 75 10.23 16.25 -8.75
CA HIS A 75 11.64 15.87 -8.90
C HIS A 75 12.40 15.87 -7.57
N LYS A 76 11.74 15.46 -6.48
CA LYS A 76 12.31 15.39 -5.14
C LYS A 76 12.57 13.93 -4.76
N PRO A 77 13.52 13.67 -3.84
CA PRO A 77 13.66 12.35 -3.23
C PRO A 77 12.30 11.87 -2.72
N THR A 78 11.84 10.75 -3.25
CA THR A 78 10.52 10.19 -2.94
C THR A 78 10.65 8.73 -2.54
N VAL A 79 9.87 8.30 -1.53
CA VAL A 79 9.67 6.90 -1.18
C VAL A 79 8.19 6.58 -1.32
N ASP A 80 7.85 5.54 -2.12
CA ASP A 80 6.47 5.09 -2.32
C ASP A 80 6.18 3.85 -1.45
N PHE A 81 5.08 3.89 -0.70
CA PHE A 81 4.57 2.79 0.12
C PHE A 81 3.59 1.90 -0.64
N SER A 82 3.55 2.00 -1.97
CA SER A 82 2.67 1.19 -2.82
C SER A 82 3.40 0.58 -4.01
N PHE A 83 2.81 -0.45 -4.61
CA PHE A 83 3.27 -1.01 -5.89
C PHE A 83 2.20 -0.86 -7.00
N ARG A 84 1.30 0.10 -6.84
CA ARG A 84 0.21 0.34 -7.80
C ARG A 84 0.69 0.98 -9.11
N ARG A 85 1.87 1.62 -9.09
CA ARG A 85 2.47 2.29 -10.25
C ARG A 85 3.91 1.81 -10.45
N PRO A 86 4.08 0.57 -10.94
CA PRO A 86 5.41 -0.05 -11.08
C PRO A 86 6.32 0.69 -12.07
N HIS A 87 5.76 1.46 -13.00
CA HIS A 87 6.52 2.26 -13.97
C HIS A 87 7.22 3.48 -13.36
N LEU A 88 6.78 3.94 -12.17
CA LEU A 88 7.48 5.01 -11.46
C LEU A 88 8.68 4.43 -10.71
N GLU A 89 9.87 4.92 -11.02
CA GLU A 89 11.15 4.41 -10.49
C GLU A 89 11.50 4.98 -9.10
N PHE A 90 10.51 5.06 -8.20
CA PHE A 90 10.78 5.47 -6.82
C PHE A 90 11.26 4.28 -5.97
N PRO A 91 12.19 4.50 -5.03
CA PRO A 91 12.41 3.57 -3.93
C PRO A 91 11.09 3.24 -3.20
N ARG A 92 10.92 1.97 -2.83
CA ARG A 92 9.69 1.50 -2.19
C ARG A 92 9.94 0.86 -0.84
N VAL A 93 8.98 1.04 0.05
CA VAL A 93 8.85 0.26 1.28
C VAL A 93 7.49 -0.41 1.22
N LEU A 94 7.49 -1.72 1.12
CA LEU A 94 6.29 -2.53 0.92
C LEU A 94 6.13 -3.54 2.04
N GLU A 95 4.89 -4.00 2.24
CA GLU A 95 4.60 -5.14 3.09
C GLU A 95 5.15 -6.42 2.46
N ASP A 96 5.68 -7.32 3.28
CA ASP A 96 6.01 -8.68 2.85
C ASP A 96 4.73 -9.52 2.78
N HIS A 97 4.06 -9.46 1.64
CA HIS A 97 2.78 -10.13 1.42
C HIS A 97 2.92 -11.66 1.45
N ALA A 98 4.04 -12.20 0.97
CA ALA A 98 4.27 -13.64 0.97
C ALA A 98 4.45 -14.17 2.40
N HIS A 99 5.25 -13.49 3.22
CA HIS A 99 5.44 -13.86 4.63
C HIS A 99 4.15 -13.68 5.44
N ALA A 100 3.42 -12.60 5.23
CA ALA A 100 2.11 -12.40 5.88
C ALA A 100 1.15 -13.56 5.59
N ALA A 101 1.11 -14.03 4.34
CA ALA A 101 0.30 -15.17 3.94
C ALA A 101 0.77 -16.49 4.55
N GLU A 102 2.09 -16.70 4.69
CA GLU A 102 2.67 -17.86 5.39
C GLU A 102 2.22 -17.91 6.85
N LEU A 103 2.28 -16.79 7.57
CA LEU A 103 1.80 -16.68 8.95
C LEU A 103 0.31 -17.03 9.08
N VAL A 104 -0.51 -16.60 8.12
CA VAL A 104 -1.96 -16.93 8.09
C VAL A 104 -2.16 -18.43 7.86
N ALA A 105 -1.42 -19.04 6.93
CA ALA A 105 -1.49 -20.48 6.69
C ALA A 105 -1.11 -21.28 7.94
N GLU A 106 -0.02 -20.93 8.60
CA GLU A 106 0.43 -21.56 9.84
C GLU A 106 -0.60 -21.43 10.97
N HIS A 107 -1.22 -20.23 11.08
CA HIS A 107 -2.25 -19.99 12.07
C HIS A 107 -3.47 -20.91 11.87
N PHE A 108 -3.95 -21.09 10.64
CA PHE A 108 -5.05 -22.00 10.37
C PHE A 108 -4.67 -23.46 10.56
N LEU A 109 -3.50 -23.87 10.10
CA LEU A 109 -3.01 -25.23 10.26
C LEU A 109 -2.86 -25.62 11.75
N SER A 110 -2.32 -24.72 12.58
CA SER A 110 -2.18 -24.93 14.03
C SER A 110 -3.51 -25.08 14.76
N ARG A 111 -4.61 -24.60 14.17
CA ARG A 111 -5.97 -24.74 14.68
C ARG A 111 -6.72 -25.95 14.12
N GLY A 112 -6.05 -26.78 13.32
CA GLY A 112 -6.59 -28.02 12.79
C GLY A 112 -7.48 -27.87 11.55
N PHE A 113 -7.49 -26.69 10.89
CA PHE A 113 -8.19 -26.55 9.60
C PHE A 113 -7.53 -27.41 8.53
N THR A 114 -8.34 -28.01 7.68
CA THR A 114 -7.91 -28.95 6.62
C THR A 114 -8.29 -28.53 5.22
N ASN A 115 -9.31 -27.68 5.08
CA ASN A 115 -9.80 -27.19 3.81
C ASN A 115 -9.57 -25.68 3.72
N PHE A 116 -9.02 -25.22 2.58
CA PHE A 116 -8.59 -23.85 2.41
C PHE A 116 -9.07 -23.29 1.09
N ALA A 117 -9.50 -22.04 1.14
CA ALA A 117 -9.77 -21.23 -0.03
C ALA A 117 -9.14 -19.84 0.15
N PHE A 118 -8.65 -19.28 -0.94
CA PHE A 118 -8.18 -17.89 -1.01
C PHE A 118 -9.07 -17.12 -1.95
N TYR A 119 -9.65 -16.03 -1.48
CA TYR A 119 -10.47 -15.14 -2.30
C TYR A 119 -9.73 -13.84 -2.55
N SER A 120 -9.74 -13.37 -3.79
CA SER A 120 -9.18 -12.07 -4.17
C SER A 120 -9.93 -11.41 -5.32
N GLU A 121 -9.77 -10.11 -5.45
CA GLU A 121 -10.14 -9.34 -6.63
C GLU A 121 -8.94 -9.26 -7.58
N ALA A 122 -9.16 -9.41 -8.86
CA ALA A 122 -8.13 -9.32 -9.89
C ALA A 122 -8.38 -8.09 -10.81
N PRO A 123 -7.31 -7.50 -11.40
CA PRO A 123 -5.89 -7.77 -11.14
C PRO A 123 -5.38 -6.94 -9.95
N ASN A 124 -4.62 -7.54 -9.04
CA ASN A 124 -4.02 -6.82 -7.94
C ASN A 124 -2.74 -7.52 -7.46
N TRP A 125 -1.59 -6.90 -7.69
CA TRP A 125 -0.29 -7.45 -7.31
C TRP A 125 -0.23 -7.94 -5.84
N SER A 126 -0.73 -7.16 -4.89
CA SER A 126 -0.65 -7.51 -3.47
C SER A 126 -1.52 -8.74 -3.12
N TYR A 127 -2.62 -8.94 -3.84
CA TYR A 127 -3.47 -10.12 -3.67
C TYR A 127 -2.82 -11.35 -4.32
N ASP A 128 -2.16 -11.17 -5.46
CA ASP A 128 -1.45 -12.23 -6.15
C ASP A 128 -0.29 -12.76 -5.31
N GLU A 129 0.52 -11.86 -4.72
CA GLU A 129 1.59 -12.20 -3.79
C GLU A 129 1.07 -12.95 -2.55
N ARG A 130 -0.01 -12.47 -1.93
CA ARG A 130 -0.64 -13.13 -0.77
C ARG A 130 -1.21 -14.50 -1.13
N GLY A 131 -1.93 -14.59 -2.25
CA GLY A 131 -2.52 -15.85 -2.72
C GLY A 131 -1.46 -16.90 -3.01
N GLN A 132 -0.42 -16.52 -3.73
CA GLN A 132 0.69 -17.41 -4.06
C GLN A 132 1.48 -17.82 -2.82
N GLY A 133 1.73 -16.89 -1.88
CA GLY A 133 2.37 -17.16 -0.60
C GLY A 133 1.56 -18.15 0.25
N PHE A 134 0.24 -17.95 0.35
CA PHE A 134 -0.66 -18.83 1.09
C PHE A 134 -0.68 -20.25 0.52
N ILE A 135 -0.83 -20.39 -0.79
CA ILE A 135 -0.80 -21.68 -1.48
C ILE A 135 0.54 -22.39 -1.28
N THR A 136 1.64 -21.63 -1.40
CA THR A 136 3.00 -22.18 -1.23
C THR A 136 3.22 -22.71 0.20
N ALA A 137 2.76 -21.97 1.20
CA ALA A 137 2.85 -22.38 2.60
C ALA A 137 2.01 -23.65 2.88
N LEU A 138 0.79 -23.74 2.34
CA LEU A 138 -0.07 -24.92 2.47
C LEU A 138 0.51 -26.14 1.76
N LYS A 139 1.09 -25.97 0.57
CA LYS A 139 1.75 -27.06 -0.17
C LYS A 139 2.91 -27.69 0.62
N LYS A 140 3.69 -26.92 1.37
CA LYS A 140 4.74 -27.41 2.25
C LYS A 140 4.21 -28.38 3.33
N ARG A 141 2.90 -28.35 3.59
CA ARG A 141 2.18 -29.18 4.57
C ARG A 141 1.21 -30.16 3.91
N GLU A 142 1.40 -30.44 2.62
CA GLU A 142 0.58 -31.35 1.81
C GLU A 142 -0.91 -31.00 1.81
N ARG A 143 -1.22 -29.69 1.83
CA ARG A 143 -2.58 -29.16 1.79
C ARG A 143 -2.86 -28.44 0.49
N GLY A 144 -4.08 -28.62 -0.03
CA GLY A 144 -4.60 -27.90 -1.18
C GLY A 144 -5.26 -26.58 -0.77
N CYS A 145 -5.41 -25.69 -1.75
CA CYS A 145 -6.16 -24.45 -1.62
C CYS A 145 -6.90 -24.18 -2.91
N VAL A 146 -8.16 -23.80 -2.83
CA VAL A 146 -8.92 -23.28 -3.98
C VAL A 146 -8.71 -21.78 -4.06
N TRP A 147 -8.25 -21.27 -5.20
CA TRP A 147 -8.14 -19.83 -5.42
C TRP A 147 -9.34 -19.33 -6.20
N LEU A 148 -10.14 -18.48 -5.58
CA LEU A 148 -11.31 -17.83 -6.14
C LEU A 148 -10.96 -16.38 -6.46
N GLN A 149 -10.86 -16.03 -7.75
CA GLN A 149 -10.58 -14.67 -8.18
C GLN A 149 -11.83 -14.03 -8.76
N TRP A 150 -12.25 -12.91 -8.18
CA TRP A 150 -13.28 -12.06 -8.74
C TRP A 150 -12.66 -11.13 -9.78
N HIS A 151 -13.22 -11.18 -11.00
CA HIS A 151 -12.87 -10.25 -12.07
C HIS A 151 -14.04 -9.28 -12.26
N GLU A 152 -13.74 -8.00 -12.16
CA GLU A 152 -14.73 -6.97 -12.45
C GLU A 152 -15.11 -7.04 -13.95
N SER A 153 -16.39 -7.15 -14.25
CA SER A 153 -16.85 -7.14 -15.64
C SER A 153 -16.95 -5.70 -16.14
N PRO A 154 -16.43 -5.38 -17.35
CA PRO A 154 -16.58 -4.05 -17.93
C PRO A 154 -18.05 -3.64 -18.20
N ASP A 155 -18.99 -4.58 -18.14
CA ASP A 155 -20.42 -4.35 -18.37
C ASP A 155 -21.18 -3.80 -17.15
N PHE A 156 -20.50 -3.48 -16.06
CA PHE A 156 -21.13 -2.92 -14.87
C PHE A 156 -21.60 -1.48 -15.10
N ARG A 157 -22.92 -1.30 -15.13
CA ARG A 157 -23.56 0.00 -15.32
C ARG A 157 -23.96 0.70 -14.03
N SER A 158 -23.95 0.00 -12.88
CA SER A 158 -24.29 0.60 -11.58
C SER A 158 -23.67 -0.16 -10.39
N ASP A 159 -23.48 0.52 -9.26
CA ASP A 159 -23.02 -0.10 -8.00
C ASP A 159 -23.95 -1.20 -7.49
N ARG A 160 -25.26 -1.07 -7.78
CA ARG A 160 -26.26 -2.06 -7.41
C ARG A 160 -26.07 -3.37 -8.19
N ASP A 161 -25.74 -3.28 -9.48
CA ASP A 161 -25.51 -4.45 -10.33
C ASP A 161 -24.25 -5.18 -9.91
N GLN A 162 -23.19 -4.44 -9.53
CA GLN A 162 -21.97 -5.01 -8.98
C GLN A 162 -22.24 -5.78 -7.69
N TRP A 163 -23.00 -5.21 -6.76
CA TRP A 163 -23.36 -5.86 -5.51
C TRP A 163 -24.14 -7.16 -5.75
N THR A 164 -25.17 -7.11 -6.59
CA THR A 164 -26.03 -8.27 -6.87
C THR A 164 -25.24 -9.41 -7.49
N ARG A 165 -24.32 -9.11 -8.43
CA ARG A 165 -23.49 -10.14 -9.07
C ARG A 165 -22.45 -10.74 -8.13
N ARG A 166 -21.84 -9.94 -7.26
CA ARG A 166 -20.94 -10.45 -6.21
C ARG A 166 -21.66 -11.44 -5.30
N GLN A 167 -22.90 -11.15 -4.90
CA GLN A 167 -23.70 -12.04 -4.08
C GLN A 167 -24.05 -13.35 -4.80
N SER A 168 -24.32 -13.30 -6.09
CA SER A 168 -24.67 -14.50 -6.87
C SER A 168 -23.45 -15.35 -7.25
N TRP A 169 -22.23 -14.81 -7.15
CA TRP A 169 -20.99 -15.52 -7.44
C TRP A 169 -20.45 -16.25 -6.21
N LEU A 170 -20.66 -15.70 -5.01
CA LEU A 170 -20.29 -16.32 -3.73
C LEU A 170 -21.29 -17.45 -3.37
#